data_bf1a786aada6add2c6e3fffaca39bea8
#
_entry.id   bf1a786aada6add2c6e3fffaca39bea8
#
_cell.length_a   1.000
_cell.length_b   1.000
_cell.length_c   1.000
_cell.angle_alpha   90.00
_cell.angle_beta   90.00
_cell.angle_gamma   90.00
#
_symmetry.space_group_name_H-M   'P 1'
#
loop_
_entity.id
_entity.type
_entity.pdbx_description
1 polymer ?
#
loop_
_entity_poly.entity_id
_entity_poly.type
_entity_poly.pdbx_seq_one_letter_code
_entity_poly.pdbx_strand_id
1 'polypeptide(L)'
;MSSWRCHETDPEADWQPFLIRTGKDGSVRYCNEKLTGNYVVVRKGYEYPEIVPKILSVMFDYMRYSYDDPRGEFQQYYTGNIDPTARPLAINLDYNQALTICYENLQAALNGEKSEDELEILERSFEKVCRAYLENPKTASAEEWSAYLSRIKACSLLSDEKIQRVNTIYPTRTKTTEAYRYTLKELESETFLKIIRGESELSSFDDFVKEWQEEGGNEILQEMIRERKSLSSQEDQKTEEKAEQKAE
;
A
#
# COMPACT_ATOMS: atom_id res chain seq x y z
N MET A 1 13.28 6.36 -6.86
CA MET A 1 13.83 7.70 -6.57
C MET A 1 12.79 8.40 -5.70
N SER A 2 13.16 8.94 -4.55
CA SER A 2 12.17 9.62 -3.69
C SER A 2 11.79 10.97 -4.30
N SER A 3 10.51 11.35 -4.23
CA SER A 3 9.97 12.57 -4.84
C SER A 3 10.69 13.87 -4.39
N TRP A 4 11.15 13.92 -3.15
CA TRP A 4 11.87 15.07 -2.61
C TRP A 4 13.21 15.35 -3.32
N ARG A 5 13.92 14.32 -3.82
CA ARG A 5 15.15 14.51 -4.62
C ARG A 5 14.88 15.17 -5.97
N CYS A 6 13.72 14.92 -6.56
CA CYS A 6 13.34 15.59 -7.81
C CYS A 6 13.13 17.08 -7.58
N HIS A 7 12.46 17.45 -6.49
CA HIS A 7 12.24 18.85 -6.12
C HIS A 7 13.54 19.58 -5.76
N GLU A 8 14.49 18.93 -5.08
CA GLU A 8 15.81 19.50 -4.82
C GLU A 8 16.61 19.79 -6.09
N THR A 9 16.44 18.97 -7.13
CA THR A 9 17.14 19.12 -8.40
C THR A 9 16.50 20.22 -9.27
N ASP A 10 15.17 20.29 -9.25
CA ASP A 10 14.40 21.30 -10.00
C ASP A 10 13.17 21.72 -9.17
N PRO A 11 13.31 22.77 -8.33
CA PRO A 11 12.22 23.26 -7.51
C PRO A 11 11.04 23.85 -8.28
N GLU A 12 11.24 24.22 -9.55
CA GLU A 12 10.19 24.80 -10.39
C GLU A 12 9.45 23.74 -11.23
N ALA A 13 9.91 22.48 -11.22
CA ALA A 13 9.24 21.40 -11.94
C ALA A 13 7.84 21.10 -11.33
N ASP A 14 6.84 21.15 -12.17
CA ASP A 14 5.44 20.84 -11.79
C ASP A 14 5.19 19.34 -11.87
N TRP A 15 5.50 18.64 -10.78
CA TRP A 15 5.25 17.21 -10.64
C TRP A 15 3.79 16.96 -10.27
N GLN A 16 3.06 16.26 -11.13
CA GLN A 16 1.65 15.92 -10.92
C GLN A 16 1.46 14.40 -10.85
N PRO A 17 0.69 13.90 -9.88
CA PRO A 17 0.29 12.49 -9.85
C PRO A 17 -0.85 12.24 -10.84
N PHE A 18 -0.81 11.09 -11.52
CA PHE A 18 -1.84 10.66 -12.46
C PHE A 18 -2.24 9.21 -12.24
N LEU A 19 -3.51 8.89 -12.47
CA LEU A 19 -3.99 7.51 -12.53
C LEU A 19 -3.69 6.92 -13.91
N ILE A 20 -3.11 5.72 -13.93
CA ILE A 20 -2.96 4.94 -15.15
C ILE A 20 -4.30 4.28 -15.45
N ARG A 21 -5.04 4.82 -16.43
CA ARG A 21 -6.36 4.32 -16.82
C ARG A 21 -6.18 3.19 -17.83
N THR A 22 -6.64 1.98 -17.45
CA THR A 22 -6.48 0.76 -18.26
C THR A 22 -7.78 0.34 -18.97
N GLY A 23 -8.94 0.75 -18.47
CA GLY A 23 -10.22 0.48 -19.10
C GLY A 23 -10.49 1.37 -20.30
N LYS A 24 -11.13 0.84 -21.34
CA LYS A 24 -11.60 1.63 -22.51
C LYS A 24 -12.59 2.72 -22.12
N ASP A 25 -13.29 2.55 -21.01
CA ASP A 25 -14.21 3.51 -20.38
C ASP A 25 -13.50 4.51 -19.46
N GLY A 26 -12.18 4.46 -19.38
CA GLY A 26 -11.34 5.25 -18.49
C GLY A 26 -11.32 4.73 -17.05
N SER A 27 -11.77 3.51 -16.80
CA SER A 27 -11.67 2.89 -15.47
C SER A 27 -10.24 2.53 -15.10
N VAL A 28 -9.98 2.47 -13.79
CA VAL A 28 -8.72 2.05 -13.21
C VAL A 28 -8.98 0.80 -12.38
N ARG A 29 -8.24 -0.26 -12.63
CA ARG A 29 -8.25 -1.43 -11.77
C ARG A 29 -7.13 -1.31 -10.75
N TYR A 30 -7.49 -1.20 -9.50
CA TYR A 30 -6.57 -1.18 -8.38
C TYR A 30 -6.61 -2.54 -7.67
N CYS A 31 -5.51 -3.28 -7.74
CA CYS A 31 -5.38 -4.52 -6.99
C CYS A 31 -4.94 -4.18 -5.56
N ASN A 32 -5.78 -4.47 -4.57
CA ASN A 32 -5.37 -4.38 -3.18
C ASN A 32 -4.19 -5.32 -2.95
N GLU A 33 -3.18 -4.82 -2.24
CA GLU A 33 -2.08 -5.67 -1.79
C GLU A 33 -2.60 -6.78 -0.88
N LYS A 34 -1.78 -7.79 -0.69
CA LYS A 34 -2.11 -8.89 0.22
C LYS A 34 -2.39 -8.35 1.61
N LEU A 35 -3.45 -8.86 2.23
CA LEU A 35 -3.79 -8.58 3.62
C LEU A 35 -2.73 -9.07 4.62
N THR A 36 -1.93 -10.05 4.23
CA THR A 36 -0.87 -10.63 5.06
C THR A 36 0.49 -10.45 4.40
N GLY A 37 1.38 -9.73 5.04
CA GLY A 37 2.78 -9.56 4.62
C GLY A 37 3.69 -10.59 5.28
N ASN A 38 3.98 -10.40 6.53
CA ASN A 38 4.88 -11.23 7.33
C ASN A 38 4.11 -12.00 8.42
N TYR A 39 4.71 -13.07 8.90
CA TYR A 39 4.19 -13.85 10.00
C TYR A 39 5.09 -13.67 11.22
N VAL A 40 4.49 -13.47 12.37
CA VAL A 40 5.20 -13.55 13.65
C VAL A 40 4.95 -14.94 14.23
N VAL A 41 6.04 -15.65 14.53
CA VAL A 41 5.98 -16.99 15.08
C VAL A 41 6.59 -17.00 16.47
N VAL A 42 5.98 -17.75 17.37
CA VAL A 42 6.46 -17.97 18.73
C VAL A 42 7.03 -19.38 18.82
N ARG A 43 8.21 -19.54 19.44
CA ARG A 43 8.82 -20.84 19.62
C ARG A 43 7.91 -21.75 20.44
N LYS A 44 7.73 -23.00 19.99
CA LYS A 44 6.99 -24.02 20.76
C LYS A 44 7.57 -24.16 22.18
N GLY A 45 6.69 -24.08 23.18
CA GLY A 45 7.08 -24.16 24.59
C GLY A 45 7.57 -22.84 25.22
N TYR A 46 7.41 -21.70 24.52
CA TYR A 46 7.57 -20.40 25.14
C TYR A 46 6.45 -20.16 26.19
N GLU A 47 6.81 -19.66 27.35
CA GLU A 47 5.92 -19.58 28.51
C GLU A 47 4.76 -18.57 28.33
N TYR A 48 5.00 -17.50 27.56
CA TYR A 48 4.05 -16.39 27.39
C TYR A 48 3.74 -16.10 25.93
N PRO A 49 3.11 -17.02 25.17
CA PRO A 49 2.89 -16.84 23.73
C PRO A 49 1.94 -15.66 23.42
N GLU A 50 1.13 -15.24 24.38
CA GLU A 50 0.22 -14.10 24.28
C GLU A 50 0.92 -12.74 24.24
N ILE A 51 2.24 -12.69 24.43
CA ILE A 51 2.99 -11.43 24.34
C ILE A 51 2.88 -10.79 22.95
N VAL A 52 2.82 -11.62 21.88
CA VAL A 52 2.72 -11.11 20.51
C VAL A 52 1.42 -10.36 20.27
N PRO A 53 0.23 -10.95 20.47
CA PRO A 53 -1.02 -10.21 20.30
C PRO A 53 -1.14 -9.03 21.28
N LYS A 54 -0.60 -9.11 22.50
CA LYS A 54 -0.57 -7.97 23.42
C LYS A 54 0.26 -6.80 22.89
N ILE A 55 1.45 -7.07 22.37
CA ILE A 55 2.30 -6.03 21.76
C ILE A 55 1.58 -5.41 20.55
N LEU A 56 0.97 -6.24 19.70
CA LEU A 56 0.24 -5.75 18.52
C LEU A 56 -0.92 -4.85 18.92
N SER A 57 -1.71 -5.24 19.93
CA SER A 57 -2.83 -4.44 20.43
C SER A 57 -2.35 -3.09 20.97
N VAL A 58 -1.32 -3.10 21.82
CA VAL A 58 -0.74 -1.87 22.37
C VAL A 58 -0.21 -0.97 21.27
N MET A 59 0.55 -1.52 20.30
CA MET A 59 1.08 -0.74 19.20
C MET A 59 -0.04 -0.12 18.35
N PHE A 60 -1.08 -0.90 18.04
CA PHE A 60 -2.21 -0.43 17.26
C PHE A 60 -2.97 0.69 17.98
N ASP A 61 -3.31 0.48 19.24
CA ASP A 61 -4.07 1.43 20.04
C ASP A 61 -3.33 2.78 20.17
N TYR A 62 -2.05 2.76 20.53
CA TYR A 62 -1.28 3.98 20.73
C TYR A 62 -0.88 4.68 19.44
N MET A 63 -0.70 3.95 18.35
CA MET A 63 -0.39 4.56 17.06
C MET A 63 -1.60 5.23 16.41
N ARG A 64 -2.81 4.67 16.64
CA ARG A 64 -4.02 5.09 15.96
C ARG A 64 -4.87 6.03 16.77
N TYR A 65 -5.06 5.74 18.05
CA TYR A 65 -6.12 6.35 18.83
C TYR A 65 -5.64 7.34 19.87
N SER A 66 -4.35 7.63 19.98
CA SER A 66 -3.83 8.60 20.97
C SER A 66 -4.39 8.39 22.39
N TYR A 67 -4.78 7.13 22.73
CA TYR A 67 -5.27 6.86 24.06
C TYR A 67 -4.22 7.24 25.08
N ASP A 68 -4.67 8.03 26.04
CA ASP A 68 -4.02 8.34 27.30
C ASP A 68 -2.57 7.86 27.45
N ASP A 69 -1.70 8.43 26.61
CA ASP A 69 -0.27 8.45 26.87
C ASP A 69 0.07 9.78 27.54
N PRO A 70 -0.34 9.97 28.82
CA PRO A 70 -0.26 11.27 29.51
C PRO A 70 1.16 11.76 29.65
N ARG A 71 2.15 10.90 29.43
CA ARG A 71 3.58 11.25 29.46
C ARG A 71 4.20 11.37 28.08
N GLY A 72 3.47 11.03 27.02
CA GLY A 72 4.00 11.00 25.67
C GLY A 72 5.13 9.97 25.46
N GLU A 73 5.29 9.02 26.41
CA GLU A 73 6.41 8.06 26.39
C GLU A 73 6.34 7.16 25.15
N PHE A 74 5.15 6.70 24.82
CA PHE A 74 4.94 5.83 23.67
C PHE A 74 5.09 6.62 22.36
N GLN A 75 4.56 7.82 22.31
CA GLN A 75 4.73 8.72 21.18
C GLN A 75 6.20 9.05 20.96
N GLN A 76 6.96 9.36 22.00
CA GLN A 76 8.41 9.56 21.92
C GLN A 76 9.14 8.31 21.43
N TYR A 77 8.74 7.14 21.90
CA TYR A 77 9.30 5.87 21.45
C TYR A 77 9.03 5.61 19.95
N TYR A 78 7.86 5.96 19.46
CA TYR A 78 7.45 5.65 18.09
C TYR A 78 7.81 6.74 17.07
N THR A 79 7.71 8.02 17.44
CA THR A 79 7.92 9.15 16.53
C THR A 79 9.24 9.85 16.73
N GLY A 80 9.87 9.69 17.89
CA GLY A 80 11.13 10.33 18.22
C GLY A 80 12.33 9.50 17.79
N ASN A 81 12.83 9.68 16.59
CA ASN A 81 14.18 9.28 16.11
C ASN A 81 14.72 7.88 16.55
N ILE A 82 13.87 6.97 16.99
CA ILE A 82 14.27 5.62 17.29
C ILE A 82 14.42 4.87 15.99
N ASP A 83 15.63 4.36 15.75
CA ASP A 83 15.92 3.52 14.60
C ASP A 83 14.85 2.42 14.47
N PRO A 84 14.20 2.27 13.32
CA PRO A 84 13.19 1.23 13.07
C PRO A 84 13.71 -0.19 13.41
N THR A 85 15.02 -0.41 13.34
CA THR A 85 15.65 -1.70 13.70
C THR A 85 15.62 -1.98 15.19
N ALA A 86 15.48 -0.96 16.04
CA ALA A 86 15.35 -1.11 17.49
C ALA A 86 13.92 -1.43 17.96
N ARG A 87 12.94 -1.44 17.05
CA ARG A 87 11.56 -1.78 17.39
C ARG A 87 11.42 -3.28 17.64
N PRO A 88 10.72 -3.69 18.71
CA PRO A 88 10.58 -5.10 19.06
C PRO A 88 9.84 -5.91 17.98
N LEU A 89 8.94 -5.28 17.24
CA LEU A 89 8.23 -5.85 16.10
C LEU A 89 8.08 -4.80 15.01
N ALA A 90 8.60 -5.07 13.82
CA ALA A 90 8.40 -4.24 12.63
C ALA A 90 7.08 -4.62 11.94
N ILE A 91 5.95 -4.33 12.59
CA ILE A 91 4.62 -4.62 12.07
C ILE A 91 3.91 -3.30 11.80
N ASN A 92 3.39 -3.16 10.60
CA ASN A 92 2.47 -2.11 10.23
C ASN A 92 1.06 -2.71 10.09
N LEU A 93 0.15 -2.27 10.96
CA LEU A 93 -1.26 -2.60 10.89
C LEU A 93 -1.99 -1.39 10.34
N ASP A 94 -2.76 -1.60 9.27
CA ASP A 94 -3.52 -0.53 8.67
C ASP A 94 -4.86 -1.01 8.10
N TYR A 95 -5.79 -0.09 7.86
CA TYR A 95 -7.04 -0.37 7.19
C TYR A 95 -6.83 -0.45 5.67
N ASN A 96 -7.66 -1.22 4.98
CA ASN A 96 -7.65 -1.27 3.52
C ASN A 96 -7.84 0.10 2.85
N GLN A 97 -8.47 1.04 3.54
CA GLN A 97 -8.76 2.39 3.07
C GLN A 97 -8.00 3.47 3.84
N ALA A 98 -6.92 3.11 4.52
CA ALA A 98 -6.17 4.03 5.39
C ALA A 98 -5.74 5.31 4.68
N LEU A 99 -5.26 5.21 3.44
CA LEU A 99 -4.87 6.38 2.65
C LEU A 99 -6.05 7.28 2.30
N THR A 100 -7.21 6.70 1.99
CA THR A 100 -8.42 7.47 1.68
C THR A 100 -8.94 8.17 2.93
N ILE A 101 -9.01 7.45 4.06
CA ILE A 101 -9.44 8.00 5.35
C ILE A 101 -8.49 9.13 5.80
N CYS A 102 -7.19 8.90 5.71
CA CYS A 102 -6.19 9.91 6.04
C CYS A 102 -6.35 11.16 5.15
N TYR A 103 -6.54 11.00 3.85
CA TYR A 103 -6.78 12.11 2.94
C TYR A 103 -8.03 12.91 3.32
N GLU A 104 -9.16 12.24 3.58
CA GLU A 104 -10.42 12.89 3.99
C GLU A 104 -10.25 13.67 5.30
N ASN A 105 -9.58 13.08 6.29
CA ASN A 105 -9.28 13.73 7.56
C ASN A 105 -8.37 14.96 7.39
N LEU A 106 -7.32 14.83 6.58
CA LEU A 106 -6.41 15.94 6.30
C LEU A 106 -7.12 17.07 5.53
N GLN A 107 -7.97 16.74 4.56
CA GLN A 107 -8.76 17.74 3.83
C GLN A 107 -9.70 18.49 4.78
N ALA A 108 -10.43 17.79 5.63
CA ALA A 108 -11.34 18.39 6.60
C ALA A 108 -10.57 19.32 7.58
N ALA A 109 -9.39 18.90 8.05
CA ALA A 109 -8.58 19.70 8.95
C ALA A 109 -7.98 20.94 8.27
N LEU A 110 -7.46 20.80 7.04
CA LEU A 110 -6.93 21.92 6.26
C LEU A 110 -8.00 22.97 5.93
N ASN A 111 -9.26 22.52 5.74
CA ASN A 111 -10.42 23.40 5.52
C ASN A 111 -10.99 24.00 6.81
N GLY A 112 -10.51 23.58 7.98
CA GLY A 112 -11.01 24.06 9.29
C GLY A 112 -12.32 23.38 9.74
N GLU A 113 -12.70 22.28 9.09
CA GLU A 113 -13.89 21.48 9.41
C GLU A 113 -13.63 20.48 10.53
N LYS A 114 -12.36 20.16 10.79
CA LYS A 114 -11.90 19.22 11.80
C LYS A 114 -10.77 19.84 12.60
N SER A 115 -10.80 19.68 13.92
CA SER A 115 -9.74 20.17 14.80
C SER A 115 -8.54 19.24 14.86
N GLU A 116 -7.38 19.72 15.28
CA GLU A 116 -6.16 18.92 15.43
C GLU A 116 -6.36 17.75 16.41
N ASP A 117 -7.15 17.96 17.47
CA ASP A 117 -7.42 16.91 18.47
C ASP A 117 -8.24 15.73 17.94
N GLU A 118 -8.97 15.93 16.86
CA GLU A 118 -9.74 14.89 16.19
C GLU A 118 -8.94 14.07 15.17
N LEU A 119 -7.69 14.46 14.95
CA LEU A 119 -6.77 13.76 14.05
C LEU A 119 -5.97 12.69 14.78
N GLU A 120 -5.65 11.60 14.10
CA GLU A 120 -4.68 10.61 14.57
C GLU A 120 -3.27 11.22 14.66
N ILE A 121 -2.39 10.62 15.45
CA ILE A 121 -1.03 11.14 15.70
C ILE A 121 -0.26 11.41 14.39
N LEU A 122 -0.30 10.45 13.46
CA LEU A 122 0.38 10.61 12.16
C LEU A 122 -0.29 11.67 11.29
N GLU A 123 -1.62 11.78 11.34
CA GLU A 123 -2.39 12.77 10.60
C GLU A 123 -2.06 14.19 11.07
N ARG A 124 -1.93 14.40 12.38
CA ARG A 124 -1.48 15.71 12.93
C ARG A 124 -0.15 16.14 12.36
N SER A 125 0.80 15.21 12.31
CA SER A 125 2.11 15.50 11.73
C SER A 125 2.01 15.89 10.24
N PHE A 126 1.24 15.16 9.45
CA PHE A 126 1.03 15.46 8.04
C PHE A 126 0.24 16.74 7.83
N GLU A 127 -0.78 17.00 8.64
CA GLU A 127 -1.56 18.24 8.58
C GLU A 127 -0.68 19.46 8.73
N LYS A 128 0.16 19.48 9.77
CA LYS A 128 1.09 20.57 10.05
C LYS A 128 2.03 20.85 8.87
N VAL A 129 2.61 19.80 8.30
CA VAL A 129 3.56 19.93 7.19
C VAL A 129 2.85 20.35 5.90
N CYS A 130 1.65 19.81 5.62
CA CYS A 130 0.84 20.20 4.46
C CYS A 130 0.35 21.66 4.58
N ARG A 131 -0.02 22.11 5.77
CA ARG A 131 -0.43 23.49 6.04
C ARG A 131 0.74 24.46 5.81
N ALA A 132 1.93 24.14 6.31
CA ALA A 132 3.13 24.94 6.08
C ALA A 132 3.42 25.09 4.57
N TYR A 133 3.26 24.02 3.78
CA TYR A 133 3.37 24.11 2.33
C TYR A 133 2.34 25.07 1.72
N LEU A 134 1.07 24.99 2.14
CA LEU A 134 0.00 25.83 1.60
C LEU A 134 0.19 27.31 1.93
N GLU A 135 0.75 27.62 3.08
CA GLU A 135 1.04 29.00 3.48
C GLU A 135 2.15 29.64 2.63
N ASN A 136 3.17 28.87 2.28
CA ASN A 136 4.34 29.39 1.54
C ASN A 136 4.87 28.41 0.48
N PRO A 137 4.11 28.11 -0.60
CA PRO A 137 4.52 27.09 -1.58
C PRO A 137 5.86 27.36 -2.26
N LYS A 138 6.23 28.65 -2.43
CA LYS A 138 7.47 29.04 -3.14
C LYS A 138 8.74 28.86 -2.30
N THR A 139 8.62 28.84 -0.99
CA THR A 139 9.75 28.72 -0.06
C THR A 139 9.67 27.45 0.77
N ALA A 140 8.71 26.60 0.43
CA ALA A 140 8.50 25.33 1.11
C ALA A 140 9.72 24.41 0.96
N SER A 141 10.01 23.69 2.03
CA SER A 141 11.03 22.65 2.00
C SER A 141 10.61 21.48 1.10
N ALA A 142 11.58 20.67 0.67
CA ALA A 142 11.32 19.46 -0.10
C ALA A 142 10.44 18.47 0.68
N GLU A 143 10.50 18.46 2.00
CA GLU A 143 9.65 17.65 2.88
C GLU A 143 8.19 18.14 2.84
N GLU A 144 7.93 19.43 3.01
CA GLU A 144 6.61 20.04 2.95
C GLU A 144 5.96 19.83 1.58
N TRP A 145 6.69 20.09 0.51
CA TRP A 145 6.25 19.82 -0.85
C TRP A 145 5.91 18.34 -1.08
N SER A 146 6.79 17.44 -0.67
CA SER A 146 6.61 16.00 -0.85
C SER A 146 5.42 15.46 -0.03
N ALA A 147 5.23 15.94 1.19
CA ALA A 147 4.09 15.58 2.02
C ALA A 147 2.78 16.03 1.37
N TYR A 148 2.69 17.28 0.94
CA TYR A 148 1.50 17.78 0.25
C TYR A 148 1.21 17.04 -1.05
N LEU A 149 2.22 16.81 -1.89
CA LEU A 149 2.07 16.08 -3.14
C LEU A 149 1.57 14.65 -2.90
N SER A 150 2.15 13.95 -1.93
CA SER A 150 1.81 12.54 -1.67
C SER A 150 0.50 12.38 -0.90
N ARG A 151 0.25 13.18 0.13
CA ARG A 151 -0.91 13.00 1.02
C ARG A 151 -2.16 13.69 0.53
N ILE A 152 -2.02 14.83 -0.16
CA ILE A 152 -3.17 15.56 -0.68
C ILE A 152 -3.36 15.29 -2.17
N LYS A 153 -2.40 15.64 -3.01
CA LYS A 153 -2.56 15.51 -4.46
C LYS A 153 -2.68 14.07 -4.94
N ALA A 154 -1.79 13.18 -4.52
CA ALA A 154 -1.85 11.78 -4.95
C ALA A 154 -3.02 11.01 -4.32
N CYS A 155 -3.28 11.22 -3.02
CA CYS A 155 -4.40 10.55 -2.35
C CYS A 155 -5.77 11.03 -2.82
N SER A 156 -5.91 12.28 -3.28
CA SER A 156 -7.17 12.75 -3.88
C SER A 156 -7.61 11.90 -5.08
N LEU A 157 -6.65 11.32 -5.80
CA LEU A 157 -6.95 10.45 -6.93
C LEU A 157 -7.62 9.13 -6.52
N LEU A 158 -7.46 8.70 -5.26
CA LEU A 158 -8.08 7.48 -4.73
C LEU A 158 -9.60 7.61 -4.55
N SER A 159 -10.14 8.83 -4.57
CA SER A 159 -11.57 9.12 -4.51
C SER A 159 -12.25 9.12 -5.90
N ASP A 160 -11.51 8.79 -6.98
CA ASP A 160 -12.10 8.70 -8.33
C ASP A 160 -13.09 7.52 -8.38
N GLU A 161 -14.34 7.81 -8.75
CA GLU A 161 -15.44 6.84 -8.85
C GLU A 161 -15.19 5.71 -9.86
N LYS A 162 -14.26 5.92 -10.79
CA LYS A 162 -13.88 4.93 -11.81
C LYS A 162 -12.83 3.92 -11.29
N ILE A 163 -12.41 4.04 -10.04
CA ILE A 163 -11.50 3.07 -9.44
C ILE A 163 -12.27 1.81 -9.04
N GLN A 164 -11.94 0.71 -9.70
CA GLN A 164 -12.40 -0.63 -9.37
C GLN A 164 -11.39 -1.32 -8.48
N ARG A 165 -11.70 -1.48 -7.20
CA ARG A 165 -10.85 -2.19 -6.25
C ARG A 165 -11.06 -3.68 -6.39
N VAL A 166 -9.99 -4.41 -6.67
CA VAL A 166 -10.01 -5.88 -6.80
C VAL A 166 -9.16 -6.46 -5.68
N ASN A 167 -9.75 -7.33 -4.88
CA ASN A 167 -8.99 -8.07 -3.88
C ASN A 167 -8.25 -9.22 -4.55
N THR A 168 -6.94 -9.30 -4.32
CA THR A 168 -6.16 -10.46 -4.75
C THR A 168 -6.44 -11.62 -3.80
N ILE A 169 -7.04 -12.68 -4.32
CA ILE A 169 -7.40 -13.89 -3.54
C ILE A 169 -6.31 -14.95 -3.64
N TYR A 170 -5.23 -14.73 -4.41
CA TYR A 170 -4.31 -15.79 -4.82
C TYR A 170 -3.06 -15.90 -3.95
N PRO A 171 -2.60 -17.14 -3.69
CA PRO A 171 -1.27 -17.36 -3.18
C PRO A 171 -0.26 -16.81 -4.22
N THR A 172 0.55 -15.86 -3.81
CA THR A 172 1.54 -15.23 -4.69
C THR A 172 2.81 -16.07 -4.84
N ARG A 173 2.87 -17.23 -4.23
CA ARG A 173 4.03 -18.12 -4.25
C ARG A 173 3.59 -19.54 -4.57
N THR A 174 3.47 -19.78 -5.85
CA THR A 174 3.39 -21.15 -6.38
C THR A 174 4.78 -21.62 -6.77
N LYS A 175 4.96 -22.93 -6.99
CA LYS A 175 6.25 -23.47 -7.45
C LYS A 175 6.65 -22.86 -8.79
N THR A 176 5.69 -22.67 -9.68
CA THR A 176 5.90 -22.08 -11.01
C THR A 176 6.28 -20.61 -10.89
N THR A 177 5.57 -19.84 -10.06
CA THR A 177 5.93 -18.43 -9.79
C THR A 177 7.34 -18.30 -9.22
N GLU A 178 7.73 -19.17 -8.28
CA GLU A 178 9.09 -19.15 -7.71
C GLU A 178 10.17 -19.50 -8.74
N ALA A 179 9.86 -20.36 -9.70
CA ALA A 179 10.82 -20.75 -10.74
C ALA A 179 11.11 -19.60 -11.74
N TYR A 180 10.07 -18.90 -12.18
CA TYR A 180 10.16 -17.93 -13.29
C TYR A 180 10.17 -16.45 -12.89
N ARG A 181 9.78 -16.10 -11.66
CA ARG A 181 9.53 -14.71 -11.26
C ARG A 181 10.70 -13.76 -11.47
N TYR A 182 11.93 -14.21 -11.29
CA TYR A 182 13.12 -13.37 -11.45
C TYR A 182 13.36 -13.05 -12.92
N THR A 183 13.33 -14.08 -13.78
CA THR A 183 13.51 -13.92 -15.22
C THR A 183 12.44 -13.01 -15.81
N LEU A 184 11.18 -13.28 -15.48
CA LEU A 184 10.05 -12.47 -15.97
C LEU A 184 10.09 -11.03 -15.47
N LYS A 185 10.51 -10.81 -14.21
CA LYS A 185 10.64 -9.45 -13.67
C LYS A 185 11.81 -8.70 -14.28
N GLU A 186 12.91 -9.36 -14.58
CA GLU A 186 14.06 -8.75 -15.25
C GLU A 186 13.67 -8.33 -16.67
N LEU A 187 13.05 -9.23 -17.44
CA LEU A 187 12.51 -8.97 -18.76
C LEU A 187 11.55 -7.77 -18.78
N GLU A 188 10.59 -7.74 -17.84
CA GLU A 188 9.64 -6.62 -17.67
C GLU A 188 10.38 -5.30 -17.42
N SER A 189 11.27 -5.31 -16.41
CA SER A 189 11.97 -4.10 -15.99
C SER A 189 12.87 -3.55 -17.10
N GLU A 190 13.58 -4.41 -17.82
CA GLU A 190 14.47 -4.02 -18.92
C GLU A 190 13.67 -3.43 -20.09
N THR A 191 12.59 -4.11 -20.50
CA THR A 191 11.75 -3.65 -21.60
C THR A 191 11.10 -2.30 -21.29
N PHE A 192 10.51 -2.16 -20.09
CA PHE A 192 9.85 -0.91 -19.71
C PHE A 192 10.83 0.25 -19.61
N LEU A 193 12.01 0.02 -19.04
CA LEU A 193 13.03 1.06 -18.98
C LEU A 193 13.50 1.50 -20.36
N LYS A 194 13.70 0.59 -21.30
CA LYS A 194 14.08 0.92 -22.67
C LYS A 194 13.01 1.77 -23.37
N ILE A 195 11.74 1.39 -23.21
CA ILE A 195 10.62 2.17 -23.79
C ILE A 195 10.54 3.56 -23.15
N ILE A 196 10.58 3.64 -21.81
CA ILE A 196 10.47 4.92 -21.07
C ILE A 196 11.63 5.88 -21.44
N ARG A 197 12.82 5.35 -21.68
CA ARG A 197 13.99 6.14 -22.09
C ARG A 197 14.00 6.50 -23.58
N GLY A 198 13.06 5.99 -24.37
CA GLY A 198 13.05 6.17 -25.81
C GLY A 198 14.12 5.36 -26.56
N GLU A 199 14.72 4.36 -25.91
CA GLU A 199 15.69 3.45 -26.49
C GLU A 199 15.02 2.37 -27.36
N SER A 200 13.73 2.13 -27.14
CA SER A 200 12.89 1.20 -27.89
C SER A 200 11.54 1.84 -28.22
N GLU A 201 10.97 1.46 -29.34
CA GLU A 201 9.64 1.87 -29.76
C GLU A 201 8.56 1.23 -28.87
N LEU A 202 7.38 1.88 -28.74
CA LEU A 202 6.25 1.35 -27.96
C LEU A 202 5.77 -0.02 -28.49
N SER A 203 5.91 -0.28 -29.79
CA SER A 203 5.56 -1.56 -30.42
C SER A 203 6.40 -2.74 -29.90
N SER A 204 7.57 -2.51 -29.32
CA SER A 204 8.36 -3.56 -28.68
C SER A 204 7.69 -4.18 -27.45
N PHE A 205 6.64 -3.54 -26.94
CA PHE A 205 5.80 -4.12 -25.90
C PHE A 205 5.06 -5.39 -26.36
N ASP A 206 4.64 -5.46 -27.63
CA ASP A 206 3.98 -6.65 -28.17
C ASP A 206 4.93 -7.86 -28.25
N ASP A 207 6.21 -7.61 -28.55
CA ASP A 207 7.23 -8.66 -28.54
C ASP A 207 7.58 -9.08 -27.11
N PHE A 208 7.66 -8.14 -26.18
CA PHE A 208 7.78 -8.43 -24.75
C PHE A 208 6.65 -9.35 -24.25
N VAL A 209 5.41 -9.09 -24.62
CA VAL A 209 4.28 -9.93 -24.19
C VAL A 209 4.44 -11.37 -24.67
N LYS A 210 4.88 -11.59 -25.89
CA LYS A 210 5.14 -12.94 -26.44
C LYS A 210 6.27 -13.65 -25.66
N GLU A 211 7.41 -12.95 -25.51
CA GLU A 211 8.56 -13.48 -24.79
C GLU A 211 8.21 -13.80 -23.33
N TRP A 212 7.50 -12.89 -22.65
CA TRP A 212 7.01 -13.12 -21.28
C TRP A 212 6.14 -14.37 -21.16
N GLN A 213 5.27 -14.61 -22.16
CA GLN A 213 4.41 -15.77 -22.21
C GLN A 213 5.21 -17.08 -22.43
N GLU A 214 6.23 -17.03 -23.30
CA GLU A 214 7.09 -18.17 -23.64
C GLU A 214 8.06 -18.51 -22.50
N GLU A 215 8.59 -17.52 -21.79
CA GLU A 215 9.54 -17.67 -20.69
C GLU A 215 8.89 -18.09 -19.35
N GLY A 216 7.67 -18.64 -19.37
CA GLY A 216 7.00 -19.21 -18.21
C GLY A 216 5.76 -18.46 -17.73
N GLY A 217 5.47 -17.29 -18.30
CA GLY A 217 4.28 -16.51 -17.95
C GLY A 217 2.98 -17.27 -18.18
N ASN A 218 2.88 -18.02 -19.28
CA ASN A 218 1.71 -18.88 -19.54
C ASN A 218 1.54 -19.98 -18.49
N GLU A 219 2.62 -20.58 -18.02
CA GLU A 219 2.56 -21.62 -17.00
C GLU A 219 2.04 -21.06 -15.66
N ILE A 220 2.53 -19.88 -15.27
CA ILE A 220 2.04 -19.16 -14.08
C ILE A 220 0.55 -18.86 -14.20
N LEU A 221 0.10 -18.32 -15.32
CA LEU A 221 -1.32 -18.01 -15.54
C LEU A 221 -2.20 -19.24 -15.46
N GLN A 222 -1.78 -20.37 -16.06
CA GLN A 222 -2.53 -21.62 -16.03
C GLN A 222 -2.59 -22.22 -14.61
N GLU A 223 -1.51 -22.14 -13.85
CA GLU A 223 -1.50 -22.57 -12.45
C GLU A 223 -2.45 -21.72 -11.61
N MET A 224 -2.39 -20.39 -11.73
CA MET A 224 -3.30 -19.48 -11.03
C MET A 224 -4.77 -19.72 -11.35
N ILE A 225 -5.11 -19.96 -12.62
CA ILE A 225 -6.48 -20.28 -13.04
C ILE A 225 -6.96 -21.60 -12.39
N ARG A 226 -6.11 -22.61 -12.33
CA ARG A 226 -6.45 -23.89 -11.68
C ARG A 226 -6.68 -23.75 -10.18
N GLU A 227 -5.80 -23.03 -9.50
CA GLU A 227 -5.94 -22.78 -8.07
C GLU A 227 -7.19 -21.96 -7.74
N ARG A 228 -7.51 -20.96 -8.55
CA ARG A 228 -8.74 -20.21 -8.39
C ARG A 228 -9.98 -21.10 -8.44
N LYS A 229 -10.07 -21.94 -9.45
CA LYS A 229 -11.20 -22.87 -9.60
C LYS A 229 -11.32 -23.82 -8.41
N SER A 230 -10.20 -24.28 -7.88
CA SER A 230 -10.15 -25.12 -6.68
C SER A 230 -10.66 -24.39 -5.43
N LEU A 231 -10.26 -23.12 -5.23
CA LEU A 231 -10.69 -22.34 -4.07
C LEU A 231 -12.18 -22.00 -4.13
N SER A 232 -12.71 -21.60 -5.30
CA SER A 232 -14.15 -21.32 -5.43
C SER A 232 -15.00 -22.55 -5.16
N SER A 233 -14.59 -23.73 -5.62
CA SER A 233 -15.29 -24.99 -5.34
C SER A 233 -15.29 -25.36 -3.84
N GLN A 234 -14.24 -25.00 -3.10
CA GLN A 234 -14.16 -25.23 -1.65
C GLN A 234 -15.01 -24.23 -0.84
N GLU A 235 -15.13 -22.98 -1.34
CA GLU A 235 -15.98 -21.96 -0.71
C GLU A 235 -17.46 -22.29 -0.88
N ASP A 236 -17.85 -22.76 -2.07
CA ASP A 236 -19.20 -23.21 -2.34
C ASP A 236 -19.61 -24.39 -1.45
N GLN A 237 -18.75 -25.41 -1.32
CA GLN A 237 -18.98 -26.57 -0.42
C GLN A 237 -19.10 -26.15 1.05
N LYS A 238 -18.22 -25.27 1.54
CA LYS A 238 -18.31 -24.78 2.93
C LYS A 238 -19.55 -23.94 3.20
N THR A 239 -20.07 -23.29 2.17
CA THR A 239 -21.30 -22.49 2.28
C THR A 239 -22.51 -23.41 2.33
N GLU A 240 -22.55 -24.48 1.55
CA GLU A 240 -23.59 -25.51 1.58
C GLU A 240 -23.60 -26.27 2.91
N GLU A 241 -22.45 -26.74 3.41
CA GLU A 241 -22.34 -27.38 4.72
C GLU A 241 -22.80 -26.51 5.88
N LYS A 242 -22.50 -25.19 5.84
CA LYS A 242 -22.97 -24.24 6.87
C LYS A 242 -24.47 -23.94 6.76
N ALA A 243 -25.05 -24.03 5.57
CA ALA A 243 -26.48 -23.86 5.37
C ALA A 243 -27.25 -25.08 5.89
N GLU A 244 -26.74 -26.28 5.67
CA GLU A 244 -27.31 -27.54 6.19
C GLU A 244 -27.24 -27.60 7.72
N GLN A 245 -26.10 -27.23 8.33
CA GLN A 245 -25.95 -27.17 9.81
C GLN A 245 -26.83 -26.13 10.51
N LYS A 246 -27.37 -25.15 9.79
CA LYS A 246 -28.30 -24.17 10.34
C LYS A 246 -29.76 -24.57 10.16
N ALA A 247 -30.04 -25.57 9.35
CA ALA A 247 -31.37 -26.07 9.08
C ALA A 247 -31.76 -27.28 9.95
N GLU A 248 -30.83 -27.88 10.68
CA GLU A 248 -31.03 -28.83 11.76
C GLU A 248 -31.10 -28.08 13.12
#